data_f2b705ab916be38e318efda48a829734
#
_entry.id   f2b705ab916be38e318efda48a829734
#
_cell.length_a   1.000
_cell.length_b   1.000
_cell.length_c   1.000
_cell.angle_alpha   90.00
_cell.angle_beta   90.00
_cell.angle_gamma   90.00
#
_symmetry.space_group_name_H-M   'P 1'
#
loop_
_entity.id
_entity.type
_entity.pdbx_description
1 polymer ?
#
loop_
_entity_poly.entity_id
_entity_poly.type
_entity_poly.pdbx_seq_one_letter_code
_entity_poly.pdbx_strand_id
1 'polypeptide(L)'
;MQLYNKNNFGYLYLGKFGFSLLQFPPVYCFYYIIALMKKLTVLGSTGSIGTQALEVLENIKDFEYEILALCGGCNVQLLIEQVKKFNPKKVCVQNSDDVGKIKSQFPKLDVLYGEEGMVELCSDKENDIILAATSGRIGLKPTLKAIENGIDIALANKETLVMAGEIVIKKARENSVNILPVDSEHSAIFQCTQDFSQVSKIIITASGGPFLNKTKEEIQKATCEDALRHPKWNMGKKITIDSSTLMNKGLEVIEAHYLFGLTPNQIDVVIHPQSIVHSAVEFTDGSVIAQLGEASMHIPIQYALTYPKRTEGIKTSSFDFIGQSLTFEKPDFEKFPCLKLAYEALNMGQTMTTALNAANDCAVEKFLNKEIGIYDIVKIVEKVMSEHKVIQNPTLEDVLEVDNSIRNRLHSTKTLI
;
A
#
# COMPACT_ATOMS: atom_id res chain seq x y z
N MET A 1 -3.02 -31.77 31.69
CA MET A 1 -1.70 -31.63 31.07
C MET A 1 -1.86 -31.98 29.60
N GLN A 2 -2.26 -31.01 28.76
CA GLN A 2 -2.37 -31.14 27.29
C GLN A 2 -1.43 -30.12 26.69
N LEU A 3 -0.54 -30.62 25.86
CA LEU A 3 0.43 -29.85 25.09
C LEU A 3 -0.32 -29.02 24.03
N TYR A 4 -0.34 -27.71 24.17
CA TYR A 4 -0.80 -26.80 23.14
C TYR A 4 0.35 -26.38 22.24
N ASN A 5 0.02 -26.30 20.96
CA ASN A 5 0.85 -26.13 19.80
C ASN A 5 1.59 -24.77 19.81
N LYS A 6 2.78 -24.75 19.24
CA LYS A 6 3.68 -23.61 19.07
C LYS A 6 3.05 -22.56 18.18
N ASN A 7 2.37 -21.55 18.70
CA ASN A 7 2.09 -20.25 18.04
C ASN A 7 1.22 -19.33 18.90
N ASN A 8 1.25 -19.47 20.25
CA ASN A 8 0.58 -18.50 21.12
C ASN A 8 1.56 -17.95 22.14
N PHE A 9 1.91 -16.67 22.04
CA PHE A 9 2.55 -15.93 23.12
C PHE A 9 1.54 -15.77 24.25
N GLY A 10 1.56 -16.71 25.19
CA GLY A 10 0.77 -16.63 26.41
C GLY A 10 1.43 -15.70 27.41
N TYR A 11 0.72 -14.64 27.82
CA TYR A 11 1.08 -13.87 29.01
C TYR A 11 0.96 -14.76 30.25
N LEU A 12 2.07 -15.05 30.93
CA LEU A 12 2.06 -15.63 32.24
C LEU A 12 1.74 -14.53 33.26
N TYR A 13 0.53 -14.54 33.79
CA TYR A 13 0.18 -13.78 34.99
C TYR A 13 0.75 -14.50 36.20
N LEU A 14 1.87 -14.01 36.73
CA LEU A 14 2.40 -14.50 38.03
C LEU A 14 1.74 -13.72 39.16
N GLY A 15 0.72 -14.34 39.74
CA GLY A 15 0.13 -13.91 40.99
C GLY A 15 1.16 -14.02 42.15
N LYS A 16 1.05 -13.08 43.08
CA LYS A 16 1.75 -12.90 44.33
C LYS A 16 2.36 -14.20 44.93
N PHE A 17 3.64 -14.42 44.70
CA PHE A 17 4.54 -15.13 45.64
C PHE A 17 5.95 -14.60 45.40
N GLY A 18 6.57 -14.10 46.48
CA GLY A 18 7.91 -13.55 46.44
C GLY A 18 8.93 -14.64 46.07
N PHE A 19 9.59 -14.43 44.93
CA PHE A 19 10.82 -15.14 44.58
C PHE A 19 11.90 -14.12 44.26
N SER A 20 13.06 -14.34 44.89
CA SER A 20 14.29 -13.60 44.72
C SER A 20 14.69 -13.50 43.24
N LEU A 21 15.21 -12.35 42.87
CA LEU A 21 15.88 -12.09 41.59
C LEU A 21 16.92 -13.20 41.31
N LEU A 22 16.53 -14.18 40.51
CA LEU A 22 17.49 -15.04 39.84
C LEU A 22 18.23 -14.19 38.80
N GLN A 23 19.52 -13.97 39.07
CA GLN A 23 20.44 -13.38 38.09
C GLN A 23 20.51 -14.32 36.88
N PHE A 24 19.85 -13.95 35.80
CA PHE A 24 20.03 -14.61 34.53
C PHE A 24 21.44 -14.29 33.98
N PRO A 25 22.19 -15.26 33.49
CA PRO A 25 23.50 -14.99 32.93
C PRO A 25 23.40 -14.08 31.69
N PRO A 26 24.39 -13.24 31.40
CA PRO A 26 24.35 -12.21 30.35
C PRO A 26 24.09 -12.78 28.93
N VAL A 27 24.23 -14.07 28.71
CA VAL A 27 23.91 -14.73 27.43
C VAL A 27 22.43 -14.63 27.05
N TYR A 28 21.50 -14.60 28.03
CA TYR A 28 20.07 -14.47 27.75
C TYR A 28 19.67 -13.04 27.34
N CYS A 29 20.34 -12.02 27.85
CA CYS A 29 20.15 -10.63 27.37
C CYS A 29 20.55 -10.46 25.91
N PHE A 30 21.64 -11.11 25.49
CA PHE A 30 22.08 -11.03 24.08
C PHE A 30 21.11 -11.71 23.10
N TYR A 31 20.54 -12.85 23.48
CA TYR A 31 19.50 -13.51 22.67
C TYR A 31 18.19 -12.72 22.60
N TYR A 32 17.83 -11.99 23.65
CA TYR A 32 16.61 -11.18 23.65
C TYR A 32 16.77 -9.90 22.82
N ILE A 33 17.96 -9.32 22.78
CA ILE A 33 18.27 -8.13 21.94
C ILE A 33 18.35 -8.53 20.46
N ILE A 34 18.97 -9.68 20.14
CA ILE A 34 19.05 -10.19 18.75
C ILE A 34 17.65 -10.58 18.22
N ALA A 35 16.74 -11.01 19.10
CA ALA A 35 15.36 -11.34 18.72
C ALA A 35 14.47 -10.13 18.41
N LEU A 36 14.94 -8.90 18.66
CA LEU A 36 14.19 -7.65 18.41
C LEU A 36 14.68 -6.90 17.16
N MET A 37 15.85 -7.23 16.60
CA MET A 37 16.35 -6.58 15.39
C MET A 37 15.76 -7.27 14.17
N LYS A 38 14.86 -6.57 13.46
CA LYS A 38 14.27 -7.04 12.21
C LYS A 38 15.11 -6.59 11.01
N LYS A 39 15.18 -7.42 10.01
CA LYS A 39 15.86 -7.15 8.75
C LYS A 39 14.86 -6.73 7.68
N LEU A 40 15.09 -5.56 7.11
CA LEU A 40 14.15 -4.90 6.20
C LEU A 40 14.79 -4.58 4.86
N THR A 41 14.07 -4.87 3.78
CA THR A 41 14.32 -4.32 2.45
C THR A 41 13.21 -3.32 2.11
N VAL A 42 13.60 -2.15 1.56
CA VAL A 42 12.67 -1.10 1.14
C VAL A 42 12.66 -1.00 -0.38
N LEU A 43 11.56 -1.43 -1.00
CA LEU A 43 11.31 -1.22 -2.42
C LEU A 43 10.66 0.16 -2.62
N GLY A 44 11.29 1.01 -3.42
CA GLY A 44 10.84 2.38 -3.64
C GLY A 44 11.31 3.37 -2.56
N SER A 45 12.51 3.17 -2.01
CA SER A 45 13.07 3.97 -0.91
C SER A 45 13.18 5.48 -1.18
N THR A 46 13.30 5.88 -2.44
CA THR A 46 13.36 7.29 -2.85
C THR A 46 12.00 7.91 -3.17
N GLY A 47 10.93 7.13 -3.08
CA GLY A 47 9.55 7.59 -3.22
C GLY A 47 8.99 8.19 -1.93
N SER A 48 7.75 8.73 -2.01
CA SER A 48 7.10 9.37 -0.85
C SER A 48 6.96 8.45 0.36
N ILE A 49 6.54 7.19 0.15
CA ILE A 49 6.37 6.22 1.24
C ILE A 49 7.74 5.74 1.74
N GLY A 50 8.68 5.45 0.82
CA GLY A 50 10.00 4.96 1.19
C GLY A 50 10.81 5.96 2.02
N THR A 51 10.75 7.25 1.68
CA THR A 51 11.43 8.31 2.46
C THR A 51 10.83 8.43 3.84
N GLN A 52 9.49 8.46 3.96
CA GLN A 52 8.81 8.50 5.25
C GLN A 52 9.05 7.23 6.07
N ALA A 53 9.20 6.07 5.43
CA ALA A 53 9.56 4.84 6.14
C ALA A 53 10.96 4.91 6.76
N LEU A 54 11.93 5.45 6.02
CA LEU A 54 13.27 5.65 6.57
C LEU A 54 13.28 6.67 7.72
N GLU A 55 12.48 7.74 7.63
CA GLU A 55 12.27 8.67 8.74
C GLU A 55 11.63 8.00 9.96
N VAL A 56 10.65 7.13 9.74
CA VAL A 56 10.02 6.33 10.81
C VAL A 56 11.07 5.47 11.50
N LEU A 57 11.89 4.73 10.74
CA LEU A 57 12.93 3.84 11.30
C LEU A 57 13.98 4.58 12.15
N GLU A 58 14.27 5.85 11.84
CA GLU A 58 15.18 6.67 12.66
C GLU A 58 14.58 7.11 13.98
N ASN A 59 13.27 7.10 14.11
CA ASN A 59 12.56 7.67 15.25
C ASN A 59 11.83 6.62 16.10
N ILE A 60 11.68 5.38 15.61
CA ILE A 60 11.09 4.28 16.38
C ILE A 60 11.94 3.99 17.61
N LYS A 61 11.26 3.87 18.77
CA LYS A 61 11.85 3.36 20.00
C LYS A 61 11.46 1.88 20.19
N ASP A 62 12.25 1.14 20.93
CA ASP A 62 12.01 -0.26 21.30
C ASP A 62 12.05 -1.27 20.13
N PHE A 63 12.46 -0.84 18.93
CA PHE A 63 12.70 -1.67 17.77
C PHE A 63 14.01 -1.27 17.10
N GLU A 64 14.79 -2.25 16.70
CA GLU A 64 15.98 -2.06 15.88
C GLU A 64 15.79 -2.72 14.52
N TYR A 65 16.18 -2.02 13.46
CA TYR A 65 16.13 -2.50 12.09
C TYR A 65 17.50 -2.49 11.44
N GLU A 66 17.88 -3.61 10.83
CA GLU A 66 18.96 -3.68 9.86
C GLU A 66 18.36 -3.48 8.46
N ILE A 67 18.78 -2.42 7.76
CA ILE A 67 18.40 -2.23 6.36
C ILE A 67 19.26 -3.15 5.49
N LEU A 68 18.70 -4.25 4.99
CA LEU A 68 19.42 -5.15 4.11
C LEU A 68 19.60 -4.55 2.72
N ALA A 69 18.52 -3.99 2.17
CA ALA A 69 18.59 -3.41 0.84
C ALA A 69 17.67 -2.20 0.67
N LEU A 70 18.06 -1.31 -0.24
CA LEU A 70 17.28 -0.16 -0.70
C LEU A 70 17.10 -0.26 -2.22
N CYS A 71 15.85 -0.16 -2.68
CA CYS A 71 15.58 -0.02 -4.11
C CYS A 71 15.06 1.39 -4.37
N GLY A 72 15.82 2.17 -5.16
CA GLY A 72 15.44 3.52 -5.58
C GLY A 72 14.87 3.54 -7.00
N GLY A 73 14.04 4.55 -7.28
CA GLY A 73 13.59 4.85 -8.64
C GLY A 73 14.61 5.71 -9.39
N CYS A 74 14.12 6.79 -10.03
CA CYS A 74 14.96 7.70 -10.84
C CYS A 74 15.85 8.65 -10.02
N ASN A 75 15.60 8.81 -8.72
CA ASN A 75 16.36 9.73 -7.87
C ASN A 75 17.59 9.06 -7.27
N VAL A 76 18.62 8.86 -8.13
CA VAL A 76 19.87 8.21 -7.74
C VAL A 76 20.64 9.00 -6.68
N GLN A 77 20.56 10.35 -6.72
CA GLN A 77 21.26 11.17 -5.74
C GLN A 77 20.72 10.94 -4.33
N LEU A 78 19.40 10.91 -4.16
CA LEU A 78 18.77 10.59 -2.89
C LEU A 78 19.11 9.15 -2.44
N LEU A 79 19.15 8.20 -3.37
CA LEU A 79 19.55 6.82 -3.04
C LEU A 79 20.98 6.77 -2.50
N ILE A 80 21.93 7.52 -3.09
CA ILE A 80 23.30 7.64 -2.60
C ILE A 80 23.34 8.19 -1.16
N GLU A 81 22.54 9.19 -0.84
CA GLU A 81 22.41 9.73 0.51
C GLU A 81 21.85 8.70 1.49
N GLN A 82 20.82 7.97 1.08
CA GLN A 82 20.26 6.87 1.86
C GLN A 82 21.29 5.75 2.10
N VAL A 83 22.10 5.39 1.10
CA VAL A 83 23.18 4.41 1.24
C VAL A 83 24.21 4.86 2.27
N LYS A 84 24.64 6.12 2.22
CA LYS A 84 25.60 6.67 3.22
C LYS A 84 25.03 6.59 4.64
N LYS A 85 23.75 6.83 4.80
CA LYS A 85 23.08 6.94 6.10
C LYS A 85 22.76 5.57 6.70
N PHE A 86 22.22 4.66 5.91
CA PHE A 86 21.68 3.39 6.38
C PHE A 86 22.61 2.19 6.13
N ASN A 87 23.66 2.37 5.35
CA ASN A 87 24.67 1.38 5.05
C ASN A 87 24.10 -0.03 4.66
N PRO A 88 23.21 -0.12 3.65
CA PRO A 88 22.61 -1.38 3.25
C PRO A 88 23.66 -2.32 2.64
N LYS A 89 23.37 -3.64 2.65
CA LYS A 89 24.24 -4.64 1.99
C LYS A 89 24.12 -4.59 0.47
N LYS A 90 22.91 -4.30 -0.03
CA LYS A 90 22.57 -4.27 -1.47
C LYS A 90 21.77 -3.03 -1.83
N VAL A 91 21.83 -2.63 -3.07
CA VAL A 91 20.91 -1.63 -3.62
C VAL A 91 20.42 -2.06 -5.00
N CYS A 92 19.22 -1.57 -5.37
CA CYS A 92 18.72 -1.73 -6.72
C CYS A 92 18.35 -0.37 -7.30
N VAL A 93 18.79 -0.10 -8.52
CA VAL A 93 18.44 1.09 -9.31
C VAL A 93 17.48 0.71 -10.43
N GLN A 94 16.73 1.68 -10.95
CA GLN A 94 15.81 1.42 -12.04
C GLN A 94 16.54 1.12 -13.36
N ASN A 95 17.59 1.89 -13.66
CA ASN A 95 18.31 1.81 -14.94
C ASN A 95 19.73 1.28 -14.74
N SER A 96 20.21 0.45 -15.66
CA SER A 96 21.58 -0.06 -15.65
C SER A 96 22.64 1.04 -15.68
N ASP A 97 22.37 2.16 -16.36
CA ASP A 97 23.29 3.31 -16.46
C ASP A 97 23.60 3.98 -15.12
N ASP A 98 22.73 3.78 -14.11
CA ASP A 98 22.90 4.33 -12.78
C ASP A 98 23.79 3.47 -11.86
N VAL A 99 24.05 2.21 -12.24
CA VAL A 99 24.91 1.28 -11.47
C VAL A 99 26.31 1.87 -11.28
N GLY A 100 26.90 2.42 -12.36
CA GLY A 100 28.22 3.03 -12.32
C GLY A 100 28.33 4.24 -11.38
N LYS A 101 27.25 5.03 -11.28
CA LYS A 101 27.20 6.20 -10.39
C LYS A 101 27.27 5.82 -8.91
N ILE A 102 26.64 4.71 -8.53
CA ILE A 102 26.68 4.20 -7.15
C ILE A 102 28.00 3.50 -6.88
N LYS A 103 28.46 2.62 -7.77
CA LYS A 103 29.71 1.88 -7.59
C LYS A 103 30.94 2.77 -7.52
N SER A 104 30.93 3.94 -8.18
CA SER A 104 32.01 4.92 -8.08
C SER A 104 32.22 5.47 -6.65
N GLN A 105 31.14 5.56 -5.84
CA GLN A 105 31.21 6.01 -4.45
C GLN A 105 31.28 4.84 -3.45
N PHE A 106 30.71 3.68 -3.80
CA PHE A 106 30.64 2.48 -2.96
C PHE A 106 31.12 1.25 -3.73
N PRO A 107 32.43 1.09 -3.96
CA PRO A 107 32.95 0.02 -4.84
C PRO A 107 32.64 -1.41 -4.37
N LYS A 108 32.40 -1.59 -3.05
CA LYS A 108 32.11 -2.90 -2.44
C LYS A 108 30.61 -3.20 -2.34
N LEU A 109 29.75 -2.20 -2.58
CA LEU A 109 28.31 -2.38 -2.47
C LEU A 109 27.80 -3.23 -3.64
N ASP A 110 26.94 -4.17 -3.35
CA ASP A 110 26.25 -4.94 -4.39
C ASP A 110 25.14 -4.09 -4.99
N VAL A 111 25.21 -3.84 -6.31
CA VAL A 111 24.32 -2.94 -7.03
C VAL A 111 23.61 -3.69 -8.14
N LEU A 112 22.33 -3.88 -7.97
CA LEU A 112 21.40 -4.51 -8.90
C LEU A 112 20.63 -3.46 -9.70
N TYR A 113 19.90 -3.87 -10.75
CA TYR A 113 19.06 -2.96 -11.51
C TYR A 113 17.80 -3.63 -12.06
N GLY A 114 16.79 -2.84 -12.35
CA GLY A 114 15.55 -3.24 -13.00
C GLY A 114 14.65 -4.17 -12.17
N GLU A 115 13.68 -4.78 -12.83
CA GLU A 115 12.71 -5.69 -12.18
C GLU A 115 13.40 -6.94 -11.64
N GLU A 116 14.33 -7.51 -12.40
CA GLU A 116 15.09 -8.70 -11.97
C GLU A 116 15.91 -8.43 -10.71
N GLY A 117 16.53 -7.25 -10.61
CA GLY A 117 17.24 -6.83 -9.41
C GLY A 117 16.31 -6.71 -8.19
N MET A 118 15.11 -6.18 -8.36
CA MET A 118 14.12 -6.14 -7.29
C MET A 118 13.66 -7.53 -6.85
N VAL A 119 13.46 -8.44 -7.81
CA VAL A 119 13.10 -9.84 -7.52
C VAL A 119 14.24 -10.54 -6.77
N GLU A 120 15.50 -10.27 -7.11
CA GLU A 120 16.66 -10.80 -6.39
C GLU A 120 16.70 -10.30 -4.94
N LEU A 121 16.49 -9.01 -4.69
CA LEU A 121 16.39 -8.47 -3.32
C LEU A 121 15.31 -9.18 -2.49
N CYS A 122 14.17 -9.47 -3.12
CA CYS A 122 13.05 -10.17 -2.49
C CYS A 122 13.26 -11.69 -2.36
N SER A 123 14.32 -12.21 -2.97
CA SER A 123 14.72 -13.63 -2.83
C SER A 123 15.61 -13.86 -1.61
N ASP A 124 16.13 -12.82 -1.01
CA ASP A 124 17.04 -12.90 0.14
C ASP A 124 16.27 -13.27 1.42
N LYS A 125 16.45 -14.52 1.85
CA LYS A 125 15.78 -15.10 3.03
C LYS A 125 16.27 -14.49 4.36
N GLU A 126 17.26 -13.62 4.35
CA GLU A 126 17.60 -12.84 5.53
C GLU A 126 16.56 -11.77 5.86
N ASN A 127 15.70 -11.39 4.91
CA ASN A 127 14.63 -10.43 5.17
C ASN A 127 13.60 -11.02 6.15
N ASP A 128 13.24 -10.27 7.19
CA ASP A 128 12.06 -10.53 8.02
C ASP A 128 10.82 -9.90 7.42
N ILE A 129 10.98 -8.73 6.77
CA ILE A 129 9.89 -7.98 6.17
C ILE A 129 10.38 -7.17 4.96
N ILE A 130 9.52 -7.02 3.96
CA ILE A 130 9.74 -6.13 2.82
C ILE A 130 8.68 -5.02 2.81
N LEU A 131 9.13 -3.77 2.78
CA LEU A 131 8.25 -2.64 2.48
C LEU A 131 8.11 -2.51 0.95
N ALA A 132 6.94 -2.90 0.44
CA ALA A 132 6.61 -2.81 -0.97
C ALA A 132 5.99 -1.43 -1.28
N ALA A 133 6.82 -0.43 -1.55
CA ALA A 133 6.43 0.96 -1.78
C ALA A 133 6.78 1.47 -3.21
N THR A 134 6.89 0.56 -4.17
CA THR A 134 6.93 0.91 -5.59
C THR A 134 5.57 1.35 -6.08
N SER A 135 5.49 2.07 -7.20
CA SER A 135 4.24 2.49 -7.81
C SER A 135 3.87 1.60 -9.00
N GLY A 136 2.57 1.32 -9.16
CA GLY A 136 2.05 0.58 -10.31
C GLY A 136 2.48 -0.89 -10.33
N ARG A 137 2.49 -1.49 -11.51
CA ARG A 137 2.65 -2.96 -11.71
C ARG A 137 4.01 -3.55 -11.34
N ILE A 138 5.07 -2.73 -11.28
CA ILE A 138 6.45 -3.24 -11.09
C ILE A 138 6.68 -3.90 -9.72
N GLY A 139 5.81 -3.62 -8.74
CA GLY A 139 5.86 -4.25 -7.42
C GLY A 139 5.31 -5.68 -7.37
N LEU A 140 4.55 -6.13 -8.37
CA LEU A 140 3.84 -7.41 -8.31
C LEU A 140 4.79 -8.62 -8.23
N LYS A 141 5.71 -8.76 -9.17
CA LYS A 141 6.65 -9.91 -9.18
C LYS A 141 7.58 -9.93 -7.97
N PRO A 142 8.22 -8.79 -7.57
CA PRO A 142 9.02 -8.77 -6.34
C PRO A 142 8.22 -9.16 -5.09
N THR A 143 6.99 -8.65 -4.96
CA THR A 143 6.11 -8.99 -3.82
C THR A 143 5.77 -10.49 -3.80
N LEU A 144 5.39 -11.07 -4.94
CA LEU A 144 5.13 -12.51 -5.04
C LEU A 144 6.38 -13.33 -4.70
N LYS A 145 7.57 -12.87 -5.14
CA LYS A 145 8.83 -13.56 -4.82
C LYS A 145 9.13 -13.54 -3.32
N ALA A 146 8.91 -12.43 -2.65
CA ALA A 146 9.05 -12.34 -1.20
C ALA A 146 8.10 -13.30 -0.48
N ILE A 147 6.83 -13.34 -0.90
CA ILE A 147 5.81 -14.25 -0.35
C ILE A 147 6.24 -15.72 -0.54
N GLU A 148 6.75 -16.10 -1.71
CA GLU A 148 7.26 -17.45 -1.98
C GLU A 148 8.44 -17.84 -1.07
N ASN A 149 9.18 -16.88 -0.57
CA ASN A 149 10.28 -17.09 0.37
C ASN A 149 9.87 -17.01 1.85
N GLY A 150 8.57 -16.83 2.14
CA GLY A 150 8.05 -16.77 3.51
C GLY A 150 8.35 -15.44 4.22
N ILE A 151 8.53 -14.34 3.47
CA ILE A 151 8.88 -13.03 3.99
C ILE A 151 7.63 -12.18 4.12
N ASP A 152 7.41 -11.56 5.29
CA ASP A 152 6.27 -10.68 5.53
C ASP A 152 6.33 -9.40 4.67
N ILE A 153 5.17 -8.90 4.30
CA ILE A 153 5.02 -7.74 3.40
C ILE A 153 4.34 -6.58 4.12
N ALA A 154 5.00 -5.45 4.23
CA ALA A 154 4.36 -4.15 4.49
C ALA A 154 3.94 -3.56 3.12
N LEU A 155 2.67 -3.68 2.77
CA LEU A 155 2.18 -3.39 1.43
C LEU A 155 1.65 -1.95 1.31
N ALA A 156 2.37 -1.12 0.56
CA ALA A 156 1.92 0.22 0.16
C ALA A 156 1.50 0.30 -1.31
N ASN A 157 1.89 -0.68 -2.13
CA ASN A 157 1.54 -0.78 -3.54
C ASN A 157 0.18 -1.49 -3.69
N LYS A 158 -0.90 -0.71 -3.72
CA LYS A 158 -2.27 -1.25 -3.86
C LYS A 158 -2.50 -1.95 -5.20
N GLU A 159 -1.81 -1.52 -6.25
CA GLU A 159 -1.94 -2.07 -7.59
C GLU A 159 -1.56 -3.56 -7.63
N THR A 160 -0.71 -4.02 -6.74
CA THR A 160 -0.38 -5.45 -6.56
C THR A 160 -1.63 -6.29 -6.28
N LEU A 161 -2.50 -5.84 -5.37
CA LEU A 161 -3.75 -6.54 -5.06
C LEU A 161 -4.84 -6.26 -6.10
N VAL A 162 -4.90 -5.06 -6.64
CA VAL A 162 -5.88 -4.74 -7.71
C VAL A 162 -5.63 -5.61 -8.93
N MET A 163 -4.39 -5.83 -9.33
CA MET A 163 -4.04 -6.63 -10.51
C MET A 163 -4.16 -8.13 -10.29
N ALA A 164 -3.70 -8.62 -9.15
CA ALA A 164 -3.52 -10.05 -8.91
C ALA A 164 -3.90 -10.50 -7.49
N GLY A 165 -4.89 -9.84 -6.87
CA GLY A 165 -5.19 -10.00 -5.45
C GLY A 165 -5.48 -11.45 -5.04
N GLU A 166 -6.26 -12.19 -5.85
CA GLU A 166 -6.54 -13.61 -5.57
C GLU A 166 -5.26 -14.46 -5.53
N ILE A 167 -4.34 -14.24 -6.51
CA ILE A 167 -3.07 -14.97 -6.58
C ILE A 167 -2.19 -14.60 -5.38
N VAL A 168 -2.09 -13.31 -5.06
CA VAL A 168 -1.25 -12.79 -3.96
C VAL A 168 -1.74 -13.31 -2.61
N ILE A 169 -3.02 -13.19 -2.32
CA ILE A 169 -3.60 -13.64 -1.04
C ILE A 169 -3.54 -15.17 -0.89
N LYS A 170 -3.79 -15.91 -1.98
CA LYS A 170 -3.64 -17.36 -1.97
C LYS A 170 -2.21 -17.77 -1.64
N LYS A 171 -1.21 -17.20 -2.35
CA LYS A 171 0.21 -17.48 -2.07
C LYS A 171 0.64 -17.07 -0.66
N ALA A 172 0.16 -15.92 -0.15
CA ALA A 172 0.45 -15.49 1.21
C ALA A 172 -0.05 -16.50 2.26
N ARG A 173 -1.27 -17.01 2.09
CA ARG A 173 -1.82 -18.05 2.96
C ARG A 173 -1.04 -19.37 2.89
N GLU A 174 -0.71 -19.82 1.67
CA GLU A 174 0.07 -21.05 1.44
C GLU A 174 1.45 -20.99 2.07
N ASN A 175 2.09 -19.82 2.14
CA ASN A 175 3.42 -19.62 2.69
C ASN A 175 3.40 -19.04 4.12
N SER A 176 2.22 -18.88 4.74
CA SER A 176 2.04 -18.31 6.09
C SER A 176 2.67 -16.91 6.25
N VAL A 177 2.56 -16.09 5.21
CA VAL A 177 3.07 -14.71 5.12
C VAL A 177 1.99 -13.72 5.53
N ASN A 178 2.35 -12.75 6.36
CA ASN A 178 1.48 -11.63 6.70
C ASN A 178 1.60 -10.52 5.64
N ILE A 179 0.46 -10.04 5.16
CA ILE A 179 0.38 -8.81 4.37
C ILE A 179 -0.16 -7.70 5.26
N LEU A 180 0.72 -6.79 5.64
CA LEU A 180 0.45 -5.68 6.57
C LEU A 180 0.14 -4.42 5.75
N PRO A 181 -1.07 -3.85 5.87
CA PRO A 181 -1.45 -2.71 5.05
C PRO A 181 -0.72 -1.43 5.49
N VAL A 182 -0.18 -0.72 4.50
CA VAL A 182 0.45 0.60 4.66
C VAL A 182 -0.46 1.71 4.13
N ASP A 183 -1.36 1.42 3.18
CA ASP A 183 -2.35 2.41 2.75
C ASP A 183 -3.19 2.87 3.95
N SER A 184 -3.42 4.18 4.09
CA SER A 184 -3.93 4.79 5.33
C SER A 184 -5.28 4.24 5.76
N GLU A 185 -6.19 4.06 4.83
CA GLU A 185 -7.53 3.56 5.07
C GLU A 185 -7.53 2.07 5.48
N HIS A 186 -6.71 1.26 4.81
CA HIS A 186 -6.58 -0.16 5.12
C HIS A 186 -5.84 -0.37 6.45
N SER A 187 -4.81 0.41 6.72
CA SER A 187 -4.15 0.43 8.02
C SER A 187 -5.13 0.81 9.13
N ALA A 188 -6.01 1.80 8.89
CA ALA A 188 -7.05 2.19 9.86
C ALA A 188 -8.02 1.05 10.16
N ILE A 189 -8.51 0.36 9.13
CA ILE A 189 -9.38 -0.83 9.28
C ILE A 189 -8.66 -1.93 10.06
N PHE A 190 -7.42 -2.23 9.67
CA PHE A 190 -6.59 -3.23 10.33
C PHE A 190 -6.28 -2.88 11.79
N GLN A 191 -6.23 -1.59 12.15
CA GLN A 191 -6.09 -1.13 13.53
C GLN A 191 -7.38 -1.24 14.36
N CYS A 192 -8.56 -1.26 13.71
CA CYS A 192 -9.85 -1.41 14.38
C CYS A 192 -10.17 -2.86 14.73
N THR A 193 -9.74 -3.83 13.91
CA THR A 193 -9.98 -5.26 14.17
C THR A 193 -8.93 -6.14 13.48
N GLN A 194 -8.69 -7.31 14.07
CA GLN A 194 -7.90 -8.40 13.50
C GLN A 194 -8.79 -9.62 13.19
N ASP A 195 -10.02 -9.61 13.70
CA ASP A 195 -11.01 -10.67 13.46
C ASP A 195 -12.17 -10.13 12.61
N PHE A 196 -12.14 -10.46 11.33
CA PHE A 196 -13.15 -10.06 10.36
C PHE A 196 -14.40 -10.94 10.36
N SER A 197 -14.44 -12.02 11.14
CA SER A 197 -15.62 -12.91 11.22
C SER A 197 -16.84 -12.22 11.85
N GLN A 198 -16.62 -11.17 12.66
CA GLN A 198 -17.66 -10.40 13.34
C GLN A 198 -17.94 -9.05 12.66
N VAL A 199 -17.33 -8.80 11.50
CA VAL A 199 -17.50 -7.55 10.77
C VAL A 199 -18.75 -7.62 9.88
N SER A 200 -19.68 -6.69 10.09
CA SER A 200 -20.84 -6.47 9.23
C SER A 200 -20.40 -5.81 7.92
N LYS A 201 -19.67 -4.70 8.04
CA LYS A 201 -19.10 -3.97 6.92
C LYS A 201 -17.93 -3.07 7.36
N ILE A 202 -17.15 -2.63 6.39
CA ILE A 202 -16.16 -1.58 6.56
C ILE A 202 -16.61 -0.30 5.85
N ILE A 203 -16.16 0.83 6.36
CA ILE A 203 -16.47 2.17 5.84
C ILE A 203 -15.15 2.85 5.52
N ILE A 204 -14.83 2.91 4.22
CA ILE A 204 -13.62 3.59 3.73
C ILE A 204 -13.94 5.07 3.57
N THR A 205 -13.15 5.95 4.18
CA THR A 205 -13.32 7.39 4.04
C THR A 205 -12.54 7.94 2.84
N ALA A 206 -13.05 9.00 2.24
CA ALA A 206 -12.40 9.73 1.15
C ALA A 206 -12.43 11.23 1.42
N SER A 207 -11.34 11.95 1.15
CA SER A 207 -11.33 13.41 1.22
C SER A 207 -12.28 14.08 0.21
N GLY A 208 -12.67 13.36 -0.84
CA GLY A 208 -13.44 13.86 -1.97
C GLY A 208 -12.59 14.51 -3.06
N GLY A 209 -11.28 14.67 -2.83
CA GLY A 209 -10.33 15.23 -3.81
C GLY A 209 -10.55 16.72 -4.12
N PRO A 210 -9.81 17.27 -5.12
CA PRO A 210 -9.85 18.69 -5.43
C PRO A 210 -11.17 19.14 -6.05
N PHE A 211 -11.99 18.22 -6.54
CA PHE A 211 -13.23 18.52 -7.24
C PHE A 211 -14.51 18.28 -6.45
N LEU A 212 -14.40 18.02 -5.15
CA LEU A 212 -15.56 17.73 -4.30
C LEU A 212 -16.68 18.76 -4.46
N ASN A 213 -16.35 20.05 -4.41
CA ASN A 213 -17.31 21.15 -4.48
C ASN A 213 -17.48 21.76 -5.89
N LYS A 214 -17.02 21.07 -6.95
CA LYS A 214 -17.14 21.50 -8.34
C LYS A 214 -18.33 20.86 -9.01
N THR A 215 -18.94 21.60 -9.99
CA THR A 215 -19.96 21.01 -10.86
C THR A 215 -19.33 20.11 -11.93
N LYS A 216 -20.13 19.27 -12.61
CA LYS A 216 -19.66 18.45 -13.73
C LYS A 216 -19.04 19.30 -14.85
N GLU A 217 -19.66 20.44 -15.16
CA GLU A 217 -19.20 21.37 -16.21
C GLU A 217 -17.88 22.03 -15.85
N GLU A 218 -17.66 22.32 -14.56
CA GLU A 218 -16.38 22.84 -14.08
C GLU A 218 -15.28 21.75 -14.15
N ILE A 219 -15.59 20.52 -13.75
CA ILE A 219 -14.65 19.40 -13.80
C ILE A 219 -14.28 19.09 -15.25
N GLN A 220 -15.25 19.11 -16.18
CA GLN A 220 -14.99 18.85 -17.60
C GLN A 220 -13.97 19.81 -18.21
N LYS A 221 -13.91 21.04 -17.69
CA LYS A 221 -12.97 22.09 -18.14
C LYS A 221 -11.68 22.13 -17.32
N ALA A 222 -11.57 21.28 -16.27
CA ALA A 222 -10.43 21.30 -15.37
C ALA A 222 -9.15 20.89 -16.09
N THR A 223 -8.08 21.59 -15.76
CA THR A 223 -6.73 21.31 -16.25
C THR A 223 -6.03 20.23 -15.41
N CYS A 224 -4.92 19.72 -15.92
CA CYS A 224 -4.06 18.81 -15.15
C CYS A 224 -3.56 19.49 -13.87
N GLU A 225 -3.24 20.77 -13.93
CA GLU A 225 -2.79 21.57 -12.79
C GLU A 225 -3.87 21.70 -11.70
N ASP A 226 -5.14 21.81 -12.11
CA ASP A 226 -6.27 21.86 -11.16
C ASP A 226 -6.47 20.51 -10.47
N ALA A 227 -6.37 19.41 -11.21
CA ALA A 227 -6.50 18.05 -10.68
C ALA A 227 -5.36 17.67 -9.73
N LEU A 228 -4.17 18.24 -9.91
CA LEU A 228 -2.99 18.00 -9.05
C LEU A 228 -3.02 18.78 -7.72
N ARG A 229 -3.97 19.70 -7.50
CA ARG A 229 -4.08 20.49 -6.27
C ARG A 229 -4.90 19.77 -5.20
N HIS A 230 -4.33 18.69 -4.64
CA HIS A 230 -5.02 17.96 -3.57
C HIS A 230 -5.12 18.81 -2.29
N PRO A 231 -6.32 18.91 -1.63
CA PRO A 231 -6.53 19.85 -0.52
C PRO A 231 -5.83 19.48 0.79
N LYS A 232 -5.48 18.19 1.01
CA LYS A 232 -4.98 17.68 2.29
C LYS A 232 -3.64 16.95 2.17
N TRP A 233 -3.41 16.18 1.08
CA TRP A 233 -2.27 15.30 0.93
C TRP A 233 -1.29 15.81 -0.13
N ASN A 234 0.01 15.69 0.16
CA ASN A 234 1.06 15.86 -0.84
C ASN A 234 1.49 14.48 -1.35
N MET A 235 1.05 14.12 -2.53
CA MET A 235 1.20 12.77 -3.09
C MET A 235 1.83 12.79 -4.48
N GLY A 236 2.22 11.62 -4.97
CA GLY A 236 2.65 11.45 -6.36
C GLY A 236 1.57 11.85 -7.37
N LYS A 237 1.97 12.23 -8.59
CA LYS A 237 1.05 12.74 -9.62
C LYS A 237 -0.07 11.76 -9.94
N LYS A 238 0.25 10.47 -10.16
CA LYS A 238 -0.73 9.43 -10.53
C LYS A 238 -1.83 9.31 -9.49
N ILE A 239 -1.48 9.06 -8.21
CA ILE A 239 -2.46 8.90 -7.14
C ILE A 239 -3.26 10.19 -6.87
N THR A 240 -2.70 11.37 -7.16
CA THR A 240 -3.43 12.65 -7.05
C THR A 240 -4.52 12.75 -8.12
N ILE A 241 -4.25 12.32 -9.36
CA ILE A 241 -5.29 12.24 -10.40
C ILE A 241 -6.33 11.18 -10.04
N ASP A 242 -5.92 10.01 -9.55
CA ASP A 242 -6.86 8.98 -9.07
C ASP A 242 -7.75 9.49 -7.93
N SER A 243 -7.21 10.30 -7.03
CA SER A 243 -8.01 10.97 -5.99
C SER A 243 -9.02 11.96 -6.59
N SER A 244 -8.62 12.71 -7.62
CA SER A 244 -9.48 13.71 -8.27
C SER A 244 -10.68 13.11 -9.01
N THR A 245 -10.59 11.84 -9.42
CA THR A 245 -11.63 11.08 -10.11
C THR A 245 -12.36 10.09 -9.19
N LEU A 246 -11.97 9.98 -7.93
CA LEU A 246 -12.33 8.92 -6.98
C LEU A 246 -11.94 7.50 -7.45
N MET A 247 -11.11 7.36 -8.49
CA MET A 247 -10.54 6.06 -8.85
C MET A 247 -9.65 5.50 -7.73
N ASN A 248 -8.87 6.37 -7.05
CA ASN A 248 -8.06 5.92 -5.90
C ASN A 248 -8.92 5.17 -4.87
N LYS A 249 -10.10 5.71 -4.56
CA LYS A 249 -11.04 5.07 -3.64
C LYS A 249 -11.61 3.78 -4.21
N GLY A 250 -11.83 3.73 -5.53
CA GLY A 250 -12.21 2.49 -6.22
C GLY A 250 -11.13 1.40 -6.13
N LEU A 251 -9.86 1.76 -6.33
CA LEU A 251 -8.73 0.82 -6.16
C LEU A 251 -8.63 0.34 -4.71
N GLU A 252 -8.88 1.20 -3.74
CA GLU A 252 -8.90 0.86 -2.32
C GLU A 252 -10.06 -0.08 -1.95
N VAL A 253 -11.22 0.04 -2.56
CA VAL A 253 -12.32 -0.93 -2.41
C VAL A 253 -11.88 -2.33 -2.87
N ILE A 254 -11.18 -2.42 -4.01
CA ILE A 254 -10.65 -3.68 -4.53
C ILE A 254 -9.56 -4.24 -3.59
N GLU A 255 -8.65 -3.39 -3.14
CA GLU A 255 -7.60 -3.77 -2.18
C GLU A 255 -8.20 -4.32 -0.87
N ALA A 256 -9.20 -3.62 -0.30
CA ALA A 256 -9.88 -4.03 0.94
C ALA A 256 -10.58 -5.39 0.79
N HIS A 257 -11.22 -5.64 -0.35
CA HIS A 257 -11.82 -6.93 -0.66
C HIS A 257 -10.83 -8.08 -0.49
N TYR A 258 -9.65 -7.93 -1.11
CA TYR A 258 -8.63 -8.98 -1.05
C TYR A 258 -7.95 -9.08 0.32
N LEU A 259 -7.58 -7.94 0.93
CA LEU A 259 -6.89 -7.94 2.23
C LEU A 259 -7.75 -8.55 3.34
N PHE A 260 -9.03 -8.18 3.39
CA PHE A 260 -9.90 -8.51 4.51
C PHE A 260 -10.90 -9.64 4.21
N GLY A 261 -10.96 -10.09 2.96
CA GLY A 261 -11.88 -11.17 2.53
C GLY A 261 -13.35 -10.78 2.58
N LEU A 262 -13.66 -9.49 2.49
CA LEU A 262 -15.02 -8.95 2.52
C LEU A 262 -15.62 -8.89 1.11
N THR A 263 -16.91 -9.11 0.99
CA THR A 263 -17.64 -8.96 -0.27
C THR A 263 -17.80 -7.49 -0.65
N PRO A 264 -18.00 -7.14 -1.94
CA PRO A 264 -18.20 -5.74 -2.34
C PRO A 264 -19.35 -5.05 -1.59
N ASN A 265 -20.40 -5.77 -1.22
CA ASN A 265 -21.56 -5.24 -0.47
C ASN A 265 -21.23 -4.94 1.02
N GLN A 266 -20.10 -5.42 1.51
CA GLN A 266 -19.62 -5.15 2.87
C GLN A 266 -18.59 -4.01 2.91
N ILE A 267 -18.36 -3.34 1.78
CA ILE A 267 -17.38 -2.26 1.67
C ILE A 267 -18.10 -0.99 1.23
N ASP A 268 -18.34 -0.09 2.16
CA ASP A 268 -18.93 1.23 1.89
C ASP A 268 -17.86 2.30 1.72
N VAL A 269 -18.16 3.32 0.94
CA VAL A 269 -17.34 4.53 0.79
C VAL A 269 -18.13 5.74 1.25
N VAL A 270 -17.52 6.59 2.07
CA VAL A 270 -18.07 7.88 2.47
C VAL A 270 -17.08 9.02 2.22
N ILE A 271 -17.59 10.18 1.86
CA ILE A 271 -16.79 11.40 1.75
C ILE A 271 -16.67 12.03 3.13
N HIS A 272 -15.43 12.24 3.57
CA HIS A 272 -15.07 12.89 4.82
C HIS A 272 -13.99 13.95 4.56
N PRO A 273 -14.39 15.20 4.24
CA PRO A 273 -13.44 16.23 3.75
C PRO A 273 -12.36 16.62 4.76
N GLN A 274 -12.63 16.43 6.05
CA GLN A 274 -11.68 16.76 7.12
C GLN A 274 -10.48 15.78 7.12
N SER A 275 -10.66 14.53 6.63
CA SER A 275 -9.65 13.47 6.60
C SER A 275 -9.05 13.16 7.98
N ILE A 276 -9.87 13.26 9.04
CA ILE A 276 -9.50 12.95 10.42
C ILE A 276 -9.83 11.50 10.75
N VAL A 277 -11.02 11.04 10.35
CA VAL A 277 -11.39 9.62 10.39
C VAL A 277 -10.81 8.96 9.14
N HIS A 278 -9.86 8.05 9.33
CA HIS A 278 -9.20 7.39 8.20
C HIS A 278 -9.97 6.18 7.66
N SER A 279 -10.74 5.49 8.48
CA SER A 279 -11.78 4.49 8.11
C SER A 279 -12.44 3.97 9.38
N ALA A 280 -13.51 3.17 9.22
CA ALA A 280 -14.23 2.57 10.32
C ALA A 280 -14.66 1.14 9.99
N VAL A 281 -14.94 0.37 11.04
CA VAL A 281 -15.44 -1.01 10.98
C VAL A 281 -16.76 -1.06 11.75
N GLU A 282 -17.83 -1.52 11.10
CA GLU A 282 -19.12 -1.82 11.72
C GLU A 282 -19.21 -3.31 12.02
N PHE A 283 -19.53 -3.66 13.23
CA PHE A 283 -19.64 -5.03 13.71
C PHE A 283 -21.10 -5.53 13.65
N THR A 284 -21.27 -6.84 13.77
CA THR A 284 -22.58 -7.51 13.72
C THR A 284 -23.55 -7.08 14.82
N ASP A 285 -23.05 -6.54 15.93
CA ASP A 285 -23.84 -5.97 17.03
C ASP A 285 -24.24 -4.50 16.80
N GLY A 286 -23.84 -3.92 15.66
CA GLY A 286 -24.12 -2.52 15.30
C GLY A 286 -23.12 -1.52 15.87
N SER A 287 -22.13 -1.95 16.65
CA SER A 287 -21.08 -1.04 17.10
C SER A 287 -20.15 -0.64 15.93
N VAL A 288 -19.60 0.59 16.01
CA VAL A 288 -18.68 1.11 14.99
C VAL A 288 -17.37 1.55 15.68
N ILE A 289 -16.24 1.01 15.22
CA ILE A 289 -14.92 1.44 15.67
C ILE A 289 -14.23 2.16 14.52
N ALA A 290 -13.65 3.32 14.79
CA ALA A 290 -12.94 4.13 13.80
C ALA A 290 -11.55 4.51 14.29
N GLN A 291 -10.58 4.54 13.37
CA GLN A 291 -9.26 5.09 13.63
C GLN A 291 -9.23 6.55 13.22
N LEU A 292 -8.77 7.41 14.13
CA LEU A 292 -8.64 8.85 13.94
C LEU A 292 -7.18 9.27 14.06
N GLY A 293 -6.78 10.28 13.30
CA GLY A 293 -5.44 10.86 13.37
C GLY A 293 -5.24 12.00 12.38
N GLU A 294 -4.05 12.56 12.37
CA GLU A 294 -3.64 13.49 11.32
C GLU A 294 -3.43 12.76 9.99
N ALA A 295 -3.59 13.50 8.89
CA ALA A 295 -3.30 13.03 7.54
C ALA A 295 -1.77 12.85 7.35
N SER A 296 -1.25 11.72 7.81
CA SER A 296 0.18 11.38 7.77
C SER A 296 0.37 9.89 7.49
N MET A 297 1.32 9.57 6.62
CA MET A 297 1.68 8.17 6.34
C MET A 297 2.63 7.57 7.39
N HIS A 298 3.21 8.37 8.30
CA HIS A 298 4.12 7.86 9.32
C HIS A 298 3.44 6.84 10.25
N ILE A 299 2.17 7.08 10.65
CA ILE A 299 1.44 6.16 11.54
C ILE A 299 1.17 4.81 10.87
N PRO A 300 0.57 4.74 9.65
CA PRO A 300 0.37 3.46 8.97
C PRO A 300 1.68 2.71 8.69
N ILE A 301 2.72 3.42 8.24
CA ILE A 301 4.05 2.84 8.00
C ILE A 301 4.61 2.25 9.30
N GLN A 302 4.62 3.05 10.38
CA GLN A 302 5.13 2.61 11.67
C GLN A 302 4.36 1.37 12.16
N TYR A 303 3.02 1.41 12.11
CA TYR A 303 2.22 0.29 12.61
C TYR A 303 2.47 -1.00 11.80
N ALA A 304 2.59 -0.91 10.48
CA ALA A 304 2.93 -2.07 9.64
C ALA A 304 4.31 -2.64 10.00
N LEU A 305 5.31 -1.80 10.24
CA LEU A 305 6.65 -2.24 10.57
C LEU A 305 6.75 -2.80 12.00
N THR A 306 6.03 -2.24 12.99
CA THR A 306 6.13 -2.65 14.40
C THR A 306 5.06 -3.66 14.84
N TYR A 307 4.13 -4.01 13.95
CA TYR A 307 3.05 -4.94 14.25
C TYR A 307 3.54 -6.22 14.94
N PRO A 308 2.82 -6.71 15.99
CA PRO A 308 1.54 -6.22 16.52
C PRO A 308 1.66 -5.12 17.58
N LYS A 309 2.84 -4.60 17.87
CA LYS A 309 3.08 -3.62 18.94
C LYS A 309 2.89 -2.20 18.43
N ARG A 310 2.43 -1.31 19.35
CA ARG A 310 2.53 0.13 19.16
C ARG A 310 3.75 0.61 19.93
N THR A 311 4.53 1.49 19.33
CA THR A 311 5.73 2.07 19.93
C THR A 311 5.75 3.58 19.76
N GLU A 312 6.54 4.25 20.57
CA GLU A 312 6.86 5.66 20.33
C GLU A 312 7.70 5.79 19.07
N GLY A 313 7.45 6.84 18.31
CA GLY A 313 8.18 7.14 17.07
C GLY A 313 8.09 8.62 16.74
N ILE A 314 7.92 8.94 15.46
CA ILE A 314 7.72 10.33 15.05
C ILE A 314 6.50 10.89 15.76
N LYS A 315 6.69 12.01 16.46
CA LYS A 315 5.57 12.72 17.08
C LYS A 315 4.73 13.37 15.99
N THR A 316 3.60 12.74 15.68
CA THR A 316 2.48 13.42 15.01
C THR A 316 1.76 14.27 16.04
N SER A 317 1.14 15.38 15.64
CA SER A 317 0.32 16.14 16.58
C SER A 317 -0.84 15.26 17.08
N SER A 318 -1.15 15.37 18.37
CA SER A 318 -2.30 14.68 18.92
C SER A 318 -3.59 15.33 18.39
N PHE A 319 -4.54 14.51 17.96
CA PHE A 319 -5.85 15.01 17.55
C PHE A 319 -6.58 15.61 18.75
N ASP A 320 -6.95 16.88 18.66
CA ASP A 320 -7.79 17.55 19.65
C ASP A 320 -9.27 17.46 19.23
N PHE A 321 -10.09 16.86 20.06
CA PHE A 321 -11.54 16.74 19.85
C PHE A 321 -12.30 18.06 20.08
N ILE A 322 -11.72 19.01 20.82
CA ILE A 322 -12.42 20.24 21.20
C ILE A 322 -12.64 21.12 19.98
N GLY A 323 -13.92 21.47 19.74
CA GLY A 323 -14.31 22.33 18.63
C GLY A 323 -14.26 21.71 17.23
N GLN A 324 -14.01 20.41 17.12
CA GLN A 324 -14.04 19.71 15.83
C GLN A 324 -15.45 19.37 15.38
N SER A 325 -15.66 19.43 14.05
CA SER A 325 -16.87 18.93 13.40
C SER A 325 -16.46 17.89 12.36
N LEU A 326 -16.99 16.69 12.46
CA LEU A 326 -16.75 15.60 11.52
C LEU A 326 -18.00 15.41 10.65
N THR A 327 -17.87 15.57 9.35
CA THR A 327 -18.96 15.43 8.39
C THR A 327 -18.74 14.24 7.47
N PHE A 328 -19.84 13.57 7.12
CA PHE A 328 -19.81 12.40 6.24
C PHE A 328 -20.93 12.51 5.22
N GLU A 329 -20.57 12.35 3.94
CA GLU A 329 -21.48 12.48 2.81
C GLU A 329 -21.41 11.26 1.92
N LYS A 330 -22.44 11.01 1.14
CA LYS A 330 -22.43 9.95 0.13
C LYS A 330 -21.58 10.40 -1.05
N PRO A 331 -20.78 9.49 -1.66
CA PRO A 331 -20.11 9.79 -2.91
C PRO A 331 -21.12 9.99 -4.05
N ASP A 332 -20.86 10.98 -4.90
CA ASP A 332 -21.65 11.24 -6.10
C ASP A 332 -21.12 10.40 -7.27
N PHE A 333 -21.75 9.27 -7.52
CA PHE A 333 -21.36 8.33 -8.59
C PHE A 333 -21.58 8.88 -9.99
N GLU A 334 -22.45 9.87 -10.17
CA GLU A 334 -22.64 10.49 -11.47
C GLU A 334 -21.53 11.51 -11.77
N LYS A 335 -21.05 12.18 -10.74
CA LYS A 335 -19.95 13.14 -10.81
C LYS A 335 -18.59 12.42 -10.88
N PHE A 336 -18.47 11.30 -10.19
CA PHE A 336 -17.25 10.50 -10.10
C PHE A 336 -17.49 9.03 -10.49
N PRO A 337 -17.72 8.75 -11.78
CA PRO A 337 -18.10 7.41 -12.23
C PRO A 337 -17.00 6.34 -12.02
N CYS A 338 -15.72 6.75 -11.90
CA CYS A 338 -14.61 5.81 -11.68
C CYS A 338 -14.82 4.91 -10.44
N LEU A 339 -15.41 5.46 -9.36
CA LEU A 339 -15.71 4.66 -8.18
C LEU A 339 -16.74 3.55 -8.49
N LYS A 340 -17.76 3.85 -9.30
CA LYS A 340 -18.76 2.86 -9.74
C LYS A 340 -18.10 1.76 -10.59
N LEU A 341 -17.23 2.15 -11.53
CA LEU A 341 -16.50 1.20 -12.38
C LEU A 341 -15.63 0.23 -11.57
N ALA A 342 -15.03 0.69 -10.48
CA ALA A 342 -14.24 -0.17 -9.60
C ALA A 342 -15.11 -1.24 -8.90
N TYR A 343 -16.31 -0.88 -8.42
CA TYR A 343 -17.27 -1.87 -7.89
C TYR A 343 -17.74 -2.84 -8.97
N GLU A 344 -18.02 -2.35 -10.17
CA GLU A 344 -18.41 -3.20 -11.32
C GLU A 344 -17.28 -4.18 -11.68
N ALA A 345 -16.03 -3.70 -11.77
CA ALA A 345 -14.86 -4.56 -12.02
C ALA A 345 -14.68 -5.61 -10.93
N LEU A 346 -14.83 -5.24 -9.68
CA LEU A 346 -14.72 -6.15 -8.55
C LEU A 346 -15.83 -7.21 -8.56
N ASN A 347 -17.06 -6.83 -8.89
CA ASN A 347 -18.18 -7.79 -9.02
C ASN A 347 -18.00 -8.77 -10.18
N MET A 348 -17.37 -8.35 -11.28
CA MET A 348 -16.98 -9.24 -12.39
C MET A 348 -15.80 -10.13 -12.00
N GLY A 349 -14.88 -9.59 -11.18
CA GLY A 349 -13.73 -10.30 -10.62
C GLY A 349 -12.66 -10.69 -11.64
N GLN A 350 -11.76 -11.58 -11.22
CA GLN A 350 -10.74 -12.21 -12.06
C GLN A 350 -9.85 -11.15 -12.77
N THR A 351 -9.66 -11.25 -14.10
CA THR A 351 -8.85 -10.29 -14.85
C THR A 351 -9.52 -8.95 -15.13
N MET A 352 -10.79 -8.73 -14.71
CA MET A 352 -11.45 -7.45 -14.93
C MET A 352 -10.81 -6.31 -14.10
N THR A 353 -10.38 -6.58 -12.88
CA THR A 353 -9.67 -5.60 -12.04
C THR A 353 -8.29 -5.26 -12.61
N THR A 354 -7.60 -6.24 -13.22
CA THR A 354 -6.37 -6.02 -13.99
C THR A 354 -6.62 -5.08 -15.18
N ALA A 355 -7.72 -5.33 -15.92
CA ALA A 355 -8.08 -4.52 -17.09
C ALA A 355 -8.41 -3.07 -16.69
N LEU A 356 -9.19 -2.88 -15.62
CA LEU A 356 -9.49 -1.56 -15.07
C LEU A 356 -8.19 -0.81 -14.68
N ASN A 357 -7.29 -1.48 -13.95
CA ASN A 357 -6.04 -0.85 -13.50
C ASN A 357 -5.15 -0.43 -14.68
N ALA A 358 -4.93 -1.33 -15.65
CA ALA A 358 -4.13 -1.03 -16.84
C ALA A 358 -4.71 0.12 -17.67
N ALA A 359 -6.04 0.14 -17.84
CA ALA A 359 -6.74 1.22 -18.53
C ALA A 359 -6.62 2.56 -17.82
N ASN A 360 -6.82 2.56 -16.49
CA ASN A 360 -6.69 3.76 -15.67
C ASN A 360 -5.28 4.32 -15.71
N ASP A 361 -4.26 3.50 -15.54
CA ASP A 361 -2.86 3.95 -15.57
C ASP A 361 -2.54 4.65 -16.89
N CYS A 362 -2.90 4.04 -18.04
CA CYS A 362 -2.66 4.64 -19.36
C CYS A 362 -3.48 5.93 -19.58
N ALA A 363 -4.72 5.95 -19.10
CA ALA A 363 -5.57 7.14 -19.25
C ALA A 363 -5.05 8.29 -18.36
N VAL A 364 -4.62 8.02 -17.15
CA VAL A 364 -3.99 9.01 -16.27
C VAL A 364 -2.70 9.55 -16.88
N GLU A 365 -1.86 8.70 -17.48
CA GLU A 365 -0.65 9.13 -18.18
C GLU A 365 -0.98 10.09 -19.33
N LYS A 366 -1.96 9.74 -20.17
CA LYS A 366 -2.43 10.63 -21.27
C LYS A 366 -2.98 11.95 -20.74
N PHE A 367 -3.72 11.94 -19.64
CA PHE A 367 -4.21 13.16 -19.00
C PHE A 367 -3.07 14.04 -18.47
N LEU A 368 -2.07 13.44 -17.80
CA LEU A 368 -0.88 14.14 -17.33
C LEU A 368 -0.06 14.76 -18.46
N ASN A 369 -0.04 14.09 -19.63
CA ASN A 369 0.58 14.58 -20.86
C ASN A 369 -0.30 15.61 -21.62
N LYS A 370 -1.51 15.94 -21.09
CA LYS A 370 -2.47 16.89 -21.70
C LYS A 370 -3.01 16.42 -23.06
N GLU A 371 -3.05 15.12 -23.30
CA GLU A 371 -3.57 14.52 -24.53
C GLU A 371 -5.10 14.37 -24.50
N ILE A 372 -5.69 14.24 -23.30
CA ILE A 372 -7.12 14.01 -23.07
C ILE A 372 -7.66 14.87 -21.93
N GLY A 373 -8.99 15.03 -21.86
CA GLY A 373 -9.68 15.66 -20.73
C GLY A 373 -9.91 14.69 -19.56
N ILE A 374 -10.26 15.22 -18.39
CA ILE A 374 -10.39 14.41 -17.18
C ILE A 374 -11.49 13.34 -17.29
N TYR A 375 -12.64 13.65 -17.88
CA TYR A 375 -13.72 12.66 -18.09
C TYR A 375 -13.41 11.66 -19.20
N ASP A 376 -12.38 11.88 -20.01
CA ASP A 376 -11.95 10.90 -20.98
C ASP A 376 -11.24 9.72 -20.31
N ILE A 377 -10.69 9.91 -19.09
CA ILE A 377 -10.19 8.82 -18.25
C ILE A 377 -11.31 7.78 -18.04
N VAL A 378 -12.49 8.23 -17.61
CA VAL A 378 -13.66 7.35 -17.39
C VAL A 378 -14.02 6.59 -18.67
N LYS A 379 -14.16 7.32 -19.80
CA LYS A 379 -14.55 6.73 -21.09
C LYS A 379 -13.58 5.65 -21.56
N ILE A 380 -12.27 5.88 -21.37
CA ILE A 380 -11.24 4.88 -21.73
C ILE A 380 -11.38 3.63 -20.84
N VAL A 381 -11.57 3.82 -19.54
CA VAL A 381 -11.73 2.69 -18.61
C VAL A 381 -13.00 1.91 -18.94
N GLU A 382 -14.15 2.57 -19.12
CA GLU A 382 -15.42 1.95 -19.51
C GLU A 382 -15.29 1.15 -20.81
N LYS A 383 -14.66 1.75 -21.83
CA LYS A 383 -14.43 1.10 -23.12
C LYS A 383 -13.60 -0.17 -22.98
N VAL A 384 -12.49 -0.09 -22.27
CA VAL A 384 -11.62 -1.26 -22.04
C VAL A 384 -12.35 -2.35 -21.28
N MET A 385 -13.09 -2.00 -20.21
CA MET A 385 -13.87 -2.97 -19.45
C MET A 385 -14.95 -3.63 -20.29
N SER A 386 -15.66 -2.90 -21.16
CA SER A 386 -16.71 -3.42 -22.02
C SER A 386 -16.20 -4.37 -23.13
N GLU A 387 -14.97 -4.17 -23.58
CA GLU A 387 -14.32 -4.98 -24.62
C GLU A 387 -13.53 -6.17 -24.04
N HIS A 388 -13.16 -6.10 -22.73
CA HIS A 388 -12.35 -7.13 -22.11
C HIS A 388 -13.12 -8.43 -21.89
N LYS A 389 -12.53 -9.53 -22.34
CA LYS A 389 -13.03 -10.88 -22.07
C LYS A 389 -12.33 -11.42 -20.82
N VAL A 390 -13.10 -11.56 -19.75
CA VAL A 390 -12.58 -12.03 -18.45
C VAL A 390 -12.02 -13.44 -18.58
N ILE A 391 -10.78 -13.62 -18.16
CA ILE A 391 -10.14 -14.92 -18.02
C ILE A 391 -10.49 -15.45 -16.62
N GLN A 392 -11.08 -16.63 -16.55
CA GLN A 392 -11.45 -17.28 -15.29
C GLN A 392 -10.27 -18.05 -14.70
N ASN A 393 -10.06 -17.95 -13.39
CA ASN A 393 -8.95 -18.57 -12.66
C ASN A 393 -7.59 -18.27 -13.33
N PRO A 394 -7.25 -16.97 -13.51
CA PRO A 394 -6.05 -16.59 -14.26
C PRO A 394 -4.79 -17.01 -13.54
N THR A 395 -3.79 -17.38 -14.31
CA THR A 395 -2.40 -17.49 -13.86
C THR A 395 -1.75 -16.10 -13.75
N LEU A 396 -0.58 -16.01 -13.16
CA LEU A 396 0.18 -14.77 -13.15
C LEU A 396 0.53 -14.30 -14.56
N GLU A 397 0.86 -15.24 -15.44
CA GLU A 397 1.16 -14.98 -16.84
C GLU A 397 -0.04 -14.37 -17.56
N ASP A 398 -1.27 -14.90 -17.34
CA ASP A 398 -2.51 -14.33 -17.89
C ASP A 398 -2.73 -12.89 -17.44
N VAL A 399 -2.53 -12.61 -16.13
CA VAL A 399 -2.64 -11.26 -15.56
C VAL A 399 -1.66 -10.29 -16.23
N LEU A 400 -0.40 -10.71 -16.38
CA LEU A 400 0.65 -9.89 -17.01
C LEU A 400 0.39 -9.68 -18.51
N GLU A 401 -0.13 -10.69 -19.21
CA GLU A 401 -0.48 -10.59 -20.62
C GLU A 401 -1.66 -9.63 -20.83
N VAL A 402 -2.70 -9.72 -20.02
CA VAL A 402 -3.85 -8.79 -20.04
C VAL A 402 -3.36 -7.35 -19.83
N ASP A 403 -2.56 -7.09 -18.78
CA ASP A 403 -2.00 -5.76 -18.50
C ASP A 403 -1.17 -5.25 -19.70
N ASN A 404 -0.25 -6.07 -20.22
CA ASN A 404 0.61 -5.69 -21.34
C ASN A 404 -0.21 -5.43 -22.63
N SER A 405 -1.17 -6.29 -22.95
CA SER A 405 -2.00 -6.15 -24.14
C SER A 405 -2.79 -4.85 -24.13
N ILE A 406 -3.42 -4.52 -23.00
CA ILE A 406 -4.19 -3.27 -22.84
C ILE A 406 -3.27 -2.05 -22.96
N ARG A 407 -2.12 -2.04 -22.27
CA ARG A 407 -1.17 -0.93 -22.34
C ARG A 407 -0.65 -0.72 -23.76
N ASN A 408 -0.22 -1.77 -24.44
CA ASN A 408 0.28 -1.70 -25.82
C ASN A 408 -0.79 -1.13 -26.77
N ARG A 409 -2.04 -1.60 -26.64
CA ARG A 409 -3.17 -1.09 -27.42
C ARG A 409 -3.41 0.39 -27.17
N LEU A 410 -3.46 0.83 -25.91
CA LEU A 410 -3.75 2.21 -25.53
C LEU A 410 -2.62 3.18 -25.90
N HIS A 411 -1.35 2.73 -25.88
CA HIS A 411 -0.22 3.54 -26.32
C HIS A 411 -0.11 3.64 -27.85
N SER A 412 -0.49 2.59 -28.58
CA SER A 412 -0.45 2.58 -30.05
C SER A 412 -1.57 3.36 -30.73
N THR A 413 -2.69 3.59 -30.02
CA THR A 413 -3.89 4.23 -30.57
C THR A 413 -3.89 5.74 -30.30
N LYS A 414 -3.80 6.55 -31.37
CA LYS A 414 -3.85 8.03 -31.27
C LYS A 414 -5.25 8.58 -31.00
N THR A 415 -6.32 7.88 -31.39
CA THR A 415 -7.71 8.31 -31.24
C THR A 415 -8.49 7.24 -30.49
N LEU A 416 -8.69 7.40 -29.19
CA LEU A 416 -9.36 6.43 -28.31
C LEU A 416 -10.83 6.75 -28.02
N ILE A 417 -11.28 7.97 -28.34
CA ILE A 417 -12.63 8.50 -28.07
C ILE A 417 -13.27 8.98 -29.36
#